data_c3b13f46279352f8a2e29b0fb1804f83
#
_entry.id   c3b13f46279352f8a2e29b0fb1804f83
#
_cell.length_a   1.000
_cell.length_b   1.000
_cell.length_c   1.000
_cell.angle_alpha   90.00
_cell.angle_beta   90.00
_cell.angle_gamma   90.00
#
_symmetry.space_group_name_H-M   'P 1'
#
loop_
_entity.id
_entity.type
_entity.pdbx_description
1 polymer ?
#
loop_
_entity_poly.entity_id
_entity_poly.type
_entity_poly.pdbx_seq_one_letter_code
_entity_poly.pdbx_strand_id
1 'polypeptide(L)'
;MTDARPGRRTIGIAQLLLVVAAAALWLASRLPWVVIRSFDGLGPPKSVTLSGASWSTALLPLAVLQFATAVAALAVRGWALRALAALLALASFAVGYLGVSLWAIPDVAVRGADLAHIPLVALVGSERHYLGAVAAVISAACTLIAAVLLMRSASVVGSAAAGPTKYASPAARRSIARRDNADNVSQDAGQDMSERMIWDALDEGRDPTDRPRGSDTEGR
;
A
#
# COMPACT_ATOMS: atom_id res chain seq x y z
N MET A 1 -19.42 0.87 23.45
CA MET A 1 -19.29 -0.22 22.44
C MET A 1 -18.84 0.37 21.12
N THR A 2 -17.56 0.46 20.84
CA THR A 2 -16.97 0.69 19.48
C THR A 2 -15.45 0.61 19.53
N ASP A 3 -14.91 -0.48 20.07
CA ASP A 3 -13.49 -0.81 19.87
C ASP A 3 -13.33 -1.64 18.59
N ALA A 4 -13.65 -1.00 17.46
CA ALA A 4 -13.27 -1.54 16.17
C ALA A 4 -11.74 -1.40 16.05
N ARG A 5 -11.06 -2.54 16.20
CA ARG A 5 -9.60 -2.70 16.13
C ARG A 5 -9.01 -1.81 15.04
N PRO A 6 -8.06 -0.90 15.34
CA PRO A 6 -7.55 0.12 14.41
C PRO A 6 -7.10 -0.46 13.06
N GLY A 7 -6.58 -1.68 13.03
CA GLY A 7 -6.15 -2.35 11.80
C GLY A 7 -7.27 -2.66 10.79
N ARG A 8 -8.50 -2.97 11.25
CA ARG A 8 -9.63 -3.26 10.34
C ARG A 8 -10.12 -2.01 9.61
N ARG A 9 -10.17 -0.88 10.29
CA ARG A 9 -10.55 0.41 9.67
C ARG A 9 -9.53 0.84 8.62
N THR A 10 -8.24 0.70 8.91
CA THR A 10 -7.15 1.04 7.98
C THR A 10 -7.22 0.22 6.70
N ILE A 11 -7.46 -1.09 6.80
CA ILE A 11 -7.63 -1.96 5.63
C ILE A 11 -8.88 -1.56 4.84
N GLY A 12 -10.01 -1.28 5.50
CA GLY A 12 -11.23 -0.84 4.82
C GLY A 12 -11.06 0.49 4.07
N ILE A 13 -10.35 1.46 4.64
CA ILE A 13 -10.02 2.73 3.97
C ILE A 13 -9.11 2.47 2.75
N ALA A 14 -8.09 1.62 2.89
CA ALA A 14 -7.21 1.27 1.78
C ALA A 14 -7.97 0.61 0.62
N GLN A 15 -8.91 -0.28 0.92
CA GLN A 15 -9.77 -0.92 -0.07
C GLN A 15 -10.67 0.08 -0.80
N LEU A 16 -11.31 0.98 -0.04
CA LEU A 16 -12.14 2.03 -0.63
C LEU A 16 -11.31 2.91 -1.58
N LEU A 17 -10.11 3.32 -1.15
CA LEU A 17 -9.19 4.10 -1.99
C LEU A 17 -8.79 3.35 -3.26
N LEU A 18 -8.55 2.04 -3.19
CA LEU A 18 -8.22 1.23 -4.37
C LEU A 18 -9.39 1.11 -5.34
N VAL A 19 -10.61 0.94 -4.84
CA VAL A 19 -11.82 0.91 -5.68
C VAL A 19 -12.04 2.25 -6.36
N VAL A 20 -11.88 3.36 -5.63
CA VAL A 20 -11.97 4.72 -6.18
C VAL A 20 -10.87 4.95 -7.21
N ALA A 21 -9.64 4.53 -6.92
CA ALA A 21 -8.51 4.63 -7.85
C ALA A 21 -8.74 3.83 -9.13
N ALA A 22 -9.25 2.59 -9.01
CA ALA A 22 -9.59 1.76 -10.17
C ALA A 22 -10.69 2.39 -11.03
N ALA A 23 -11.74 2.94 -10.41
CA ALA A 23 -12.80 3.65 -11.10
C ALA A 23 -12.30 4.92 -11.80
N ALA A 24 -11.44 5.70 -11.13
CA ALA A 24 -10.85 6.90 -11.71
C ALA A 24 -9.95 6.57 -12.91
N LEU A 25 -9.16 5.48 -12.82
CA LEU A 25 -8.30 5.04 -13.91
C LEU A 25 -9.11 4.47 -15.09
N TRP A 26 -10.18 3.73 -14.79
CA TRP A 26 -11.12 3.27 -15.82
C TRP A 26 -11.76 4.47 -16.54
N LEU A 27 -12.20 5.48 -15.80
CA LEU A 27 -12.74 6.71 -16.39
C LEU A 27 -11.68 7.45 -17.22
N ALA A 28 -10.45 7.56 -16.71
CA ALA A 28 -9.33 8.15 -17.44
C ALA A 28 -9.07 7.47 -18.78
N SER A 29 -9.24 6.13 -18.84
CA SER A 29 -9.10 5.35 -20.08
C SER A 29 -10.17 5.68 -21.15
N ARG A 30 -11.34 6.17 -20.72
CA ARG A 30 -12.45 6.52 -21.61
C ARG A 30 -12.45 7.98 -22.04
N LEU A 31 -11.85 8.86 -21.25
CA LEU A 31 -11.79 10.30 -21.54
C LEU A 31 -10.90 10.57 -22.76
N PRO A 32 -11.19 11.66 -23.53
CA PRO A 32 -10.30 12.13 -24.57
C PRO A 32 -9.00 12.67 -23.97
N TRP A 33 -7.86 12.28 -24.53
CA TRP A 33 -6.53 12.76 -24.14
C TRP A 33 -5.93 13.69 -25.19
N VAL A 34 -6.09 13.32 -26.47
CA VAL A 34 -5.54 14.09 -27.58
C VAL A 34 -6.53 14.10 -28.76
N VAL A 35 -6.71 15.24 -29.36
CA VAL A 35 -7.46 15.39 -30.63
C VAL A 35 -6.46 15.77 -31.72
N ILE A 36 -6.38 14.94 -32.75
CA ILE A 36 -5.53 15.15 -33.91
C ILE A 36 -6.39 15.72 -35.04
N ARG A 37 -5.95 16.84 -35.63
CA ARG A 37 -6.58 17.46 -36.79
C ARG A 37 -5.73 17.20 -38.02
N SER A 38 -6.32 16.63 -39.06
CA SER A 38 -5.66 16.34 -40.35
C SER A 38 -6.41 16.93 -41.51
N PHE A 39 -5.65 17.31 -42.55
CA PHE A 39 -6.16 17.79 -43.81
C PHE A 39 -5.32 17.25 -44.97
N ASP A 40 -5.95 16.53 -45.86
CA ASP A 40 -5.31 15.88 -47.00
C ASP A 40 -5.40 16.70 -48.31
N GLY A 41 -5.99 17.92 -48.27
CA GLY A 41 -6.13 18.78 -49.40
C GLY A 41 -7.28 18.41 -50.36
N LEU A 42 -7.90 17.24 -50.19
CA LEU A 42 -8.91 16.71 -51.12
C LEU A 42 -10.32 16.72 -50.55
N GLY A 43 -10.49 16.94 -49.23
CA GLY A 43 -11.77 16.87 -48.55
C GLY A 43 -11.88 17.84 -47.37
N PRO A 44 -12.94 17.77 -46.58
CA PRO A 44 -13.07 18.59 -45.37
C PRO A 44 -12.02 18.12 -44.31
N PRO A 45 -11.55 19.04 -43.43
CA PRO A 45 -10.66 18.70 -42.36
C PRO A 45 -11.23 17.59 -41.49
N LYS A 46 -10.41 16.57 -41.17
CA LYS A 46 -10.79 15.43 -40.31
C LYS A 46 -10.22 15.63 -38.91
N SER A 47 -10.98 15.27 -37.89
CA SER A 47 -10.53 15.24 -36.51
C SER A 47 -10.68 13.84 -35.92
N VAL A 48 -9.61 13.32 -35.37
CA VAL A 48 -9.58 12.01 -34.68
C VAL A 48 -9.31 12.23 -33.22
N THR A 49 -10.21 11.75 -32.36
CA THR A 49 -10.09 11.83 -30.91
C THR A 49 -9.47 10.54 -30.37
N LEU A 50 -8.31 10.66 -29.73
CA LEU A 50 -7.63 9.56 -29.05
C LEU A 50 -8.04 9.54 -27.58
N SER A 51 -8.64 8.43 -27.17
CA SER A 51 -8.95 8.17 -25.75
C SER A 51 -7.70 7.78 -24.97
N GLY A 52 -7.79 7.80 -23.62
CA GLY A 52 -6.71 7.31 -22.78
C GLY A 52 -6.31 5.85 -23.09
N ALA A 53 -7.28 5.00 -23.42
CA ALA A 53 -7.01 3.61 -23.80
C ALA A 53 -6.26 3.50 -25.14
N SER A 54 -6.53 4.38 -26.10
CA SER A 54 -5.78 4.46 -27.37
C SER A 54 -4.38 5.04 -27.15
N TRP A 55 -4.25 6.01 -26.23
CA TRP A 55 -2.96 6.64 -25.89
C TRP A 55 -2.03 5.69 -25.14
N SER A 56 -2.59 4.88 -24.22
CA SER A 56 -1.86 3.86 -23.46
C SER A 56 -2.74 2.65 -23.16
N THR A 57 -2.42 1.53 -23.78
CA THR A 57 -3.10 0.26 -23.57
C THR A 57 -2.94 -0.29 -22.13
N ALA A 58 -1.98 0.26 -21.35
CA ALA A 58 -1.72 -0.15 -19.97
C ALA A 58 -2.75 0.36 -18.95
N LEU A 59 -3.53 1.42 -19.26
CA LEU A 59 -4.47 2.02 -18.31
C LEU A 59 -5.55 1.04 -17.84
N LEU A 60 -6.12 0.28 -18.77
CA LEU A 60 -7.19 -0.65 -18.45
C LEU A 60 -6.71 -1.88 -17.64
N PRO A 61 -5.62 -2.57 -17.99
CA PRO A 61 -5.04 -3.61 -17.16
C PRO A 61 -4.65 -3.13 -15.75
N LEU A 62 -4.11 -1.91 -15.62
CA LEU A 62 -3.76 -1.33 -14.33
C LEU A 62 -5.00 -1.03 -13.48
N ALA A 63 -6.12 -0.59 -14.07
CA ALA A 63 -7.39 -0.43 -13.37
C ALA A 63 -7.90 -1.77 -12.82
N VAL A 64 -7.86 -2.82 -13.65
CA VAL A 64 -8.25 -4.19 -13.23
C VAL A 64 -7.32 -4.70 -12.12
N LEU A 65 -6.02 -4.47 -12.24
CA LEU A 65 -5.04 -4.83 -11.20
C LEU A 65 -5.35 -4.15 -9.86
N GLN A 66 -5.67 -2.86 -9.85
CA GLN A 66 -6.04 -2.12 -8.63
C GLN A 66 -7.30 -2.70 -8.00
N PHE A 67 -8.32 -3.01 -8.81
CA PHE A 67 -9.55 -3.62 -8.31
C PHE A 67 -9.31 -5.04 -7.77
N ALA A 68 -8.57 -5.88 -8.52
CA ALA A 68 -8.21 -7.23 -8.07
C ALA A 68 -7.41 -7.21 -6.75
N THR A 69 -6.49 -6.25 -6.60
CA THR A 69 -5.73 -6.07 -5.36
C THR A 69 -6.58 -5.60 -4.19
N ALA A 70 -7.62 -4.79 -4.42
CA ALA A 70 -8.58 -4.43 -3.38
C ALA A 70 -9.30 -5.67 -2.83
N VAL A 71 -9.67 -6.61 -3.70
CA VAL A 71 -10.27 -7.89 -3.31
C VAL A 71 -9.25 -8.80 -2.63
N ALA A 72 -8.06 -8.94 -3.21
CA ALA A 72 -6.99 -9.79 -2.67
C ALA A 72 -6.55 -9.37 -1.26
N ALA A 73 -6.57 -8.07 -0.95
CA ALA A 73 -6.22 -7.54 0.37
C ALA A 73 -7.16 -8.01 1.49
N LEU A 74 -8.36 -8.56 1.17
CA LEU A 74 -9.26 -9.19 2.14
C LEU A 74 -8.74 -10.56 2.60
N ALA A 75 -8.13 -11.31 1.69
CA ALA A 75 -7.71 -12.68 1.93
C ALA A 75 -6.24 -12.78 2.39
N VAL A 76 -5.41 -11.84 1.95
CA VAL A 76 -3.95 -11.88 2.13
C VAL A 76 -3.53 -11.21 3.44
N ARG A 77 -2.58 -11.85 4.18
CA ARG A 77 -2.05 -11.36 5.46
C ARG A 77 -0.53 -11.56 5.55
N GLY A 78 0.10 -10.83 6.48
CA GLY A 78 1.52 -10.98 6.77
C GLY A 78 2.44 -10.50 5.65
N TRP A 79 3.45 -11.29 5.27
CA TRP A 79 4.44 -10.91 4.27
C TRP A 79 3.85 -10.73 2.87
N ALA A 80 2.86 -11.57 2.50
CA ALA A 80 2.20 -11.47 1.20
C ALA A 80 1.42 -10.15 1.04
N LEU A 81 0.87 -9.58 2.14
CA LEU A 81 0.26 -8.26 2.12
C LEU A 81 1.31 -7.15 1.89
N ARG A 82 2.55 -7.33 2.39
CA ARG A 82 3.67 -6.40 2.10
C ARG A 82 4.08 -6.47 0.64
N ALA A 83 4.19 -7.69 0.08
CA ALA A 83 4.49 -7.87 -1.35
C ALA A 83 3.41 -7.22 -2.23
N LEU A 84 2.14 -7.39 -1.88
CA LEU A 84 1.01 -6.76 -2.56
C LEU A 84 1.07 -5.23 -2.48
N ALA A 85 1.39 -4.67 -1.32
CA ALA A 85 1.57 -3.22 -1.14
C ALA A 85 2.74 -2.67 -1.95
N ALA A 86 3.85 -3.40 -2.05
CA ALA A 86 4.99 -3.04 -2.90
C ALA A 86 4.61 -3.05 -4.39
N LEU A 87 3.87 -4.07 -4.84
CA LEU A 87 3.36 -4.15 -6.22
C LEU A 87 2.45 -2.96 -6.54
N LEU A 88 1.55 -2.59 -5.60
CA LEU A 88 0.69 -1.42 -5.75
C LEU A 88 1.48 -0.11 -5.82
N ALA A 89 2.55 0.03 -5.03
CA ALA A 89 3.41 1.20 -5.10
C ALA A 89 4.06 1.32 -6.49
N LEU A 90 4.58 0.21 -7.05
CA LEU A 90 5.13 0.19 -8.41
C LEU A 90 4.05 0.54 -9.45
N ALA A 91 2.85 -0.02 -9.33
CA ALA A 91 1.73 0.30 -10.22
C ALA A 91 1.35 1.78 -10.12
N SER A 92 1.36 2.37 -8.92
CA SER A 92 1.12 3.80 -8.70
C SER A 92 2.13 4.67 -9.46
N PHE A 93 3.43 4.34 -9.39
CA PHE A 93 4.45 5.06 -10.14
C PHE A 93 4.24 4.94 -11.66
N ALA A 94 3.88 3.75 -12.15
CA ALA A 94 3.58 3.55 -13.57
C ALA A 94 2.39 4.40 -14.02
N VAL A 95 1.28 4.40 -13.26
CA VAL A 95 0.10 5.22 -13.55
C VAL A 95 0.43 6.71 -13.48
N GLY A 96 1.18 7.14 -12.45
CA GLY A 96 1.64 8.52 -12.29
C GLY A 96 2.49 8.98 -13.47
N TYR A 97 3.43 8.15 -13.90
CA TYR A 97 4.25 8.41 -15.08
C TYR A 97 3.39 8.58 -16.35
N LEU A 98 2.42 7.67 -16.58
CA LEU A 98 1.52 7.77 -17.73
C LEU A 98 0.70 9.06 -17.70
N GLY A 99 0.17 9.44 -16.52
CA GLY A 99 -0.56 10.69 -16.37
C GLY A 99 0.31 11.91 -16.65
N VAL A 100 1.49 12.00 -16.03
CA VAL A 100 2.40 13.14 -16.18
C VAL A 100 3.03 13.20 -17.59
N SER A 101 3.18 12.07 -18.27
CA SER A 101 3.79 12.01 -19.60
C SER A 101 3.11 12.91 -20.63
N LEU A 102 1.80 13.15 -20.48
CA LEU A 102 1.07 14.04 -21.37
C LEU A 102 1.53 15.51 -21.29
N TRP A 103 2.04 15.94 -20.12
CA TRP A 103 2.63 17.28 -19.96
C TRP A 103 4.11 17.32 -20.34
N ALA A 104 4.84 16.23 -20.05
CA ALA A 104 6.29 16.19 -20.20
C ALA A 104 6.74 15.91 -21.65
N ILE A 105 5.95 15.19 -22.44
CA ILE A 105 6.32 14.83 -23.82
C ILE A 105 6.02 16.01 -24.76
N PRO A 106 7.02 16.59 -25.44
CA PRO A 106 6.81 17.68 -26.40
C PRO A 106 6.11 17.20 -27.67
N ASP A 107 6.46 16.01 -28.15
CA ASP A 107 6.04 15.49 -29.47
C ASP A 107 4.72 14.71 -29.44
N VAL A 108 3.72 15.21 -28.68
CA VAL A 108 2.39 14.59 -28.60
C VAL A 108 1.70 14.51 -29.97
N ALA A 109 1.95 15.51 -30.83
CA ALA A 109 1.37 15.55 -32.18
C ALA A 109 1.87 14.39 -33.04
N VAL A 110 3.18 14.12 -33.02
CA VAL A 110 3.81 13.02 -33.78
C VAL A 110 3.31 11.67 -33.30
N ARG A 111 3.35 11.45 -31.98
CA ARG A 111 2.84 10.21 -31.39
C ARG A 111 1.34 10.02 -31.62
N GLY A 112 0.57 11.09 -31.55
CA GLY A 112 -0.86 11.07 -31.81
C GLY A 112 -1.19 10.74 -33.26
N ALA A 113 -0.42 11.29 -34.22
CA ALA A 113 -0.57 10.99 -35.65
C ALA A 113 -0.25 9.52 -35.94
N ASP A 114 0.81 8.98 -35.33
CA ASP A 114 1.19 7.57 -35.44
C ASP A 114 0.07 6.65 -34.91
N LEU A 115 -0.45 6.91 -33.71
CA LEU A 115 -1.56 6.17 -33.13
C LEU A 115 -2.88 6.28 -33.90
N ALA A 116 -3.08 7.42 -34.58
CA ALA A 116 -4.25 7.65 -35.44
C ALA A 116 -4.03 7.14 -36.89
N HIS A 117 -2.85 6.60 -37.21
CA HIS A 117 -2.46 6.16 -38.56
C HIS A 117 -2.59 7.28 -39.59
N ILE A 118 -2.27 8.51 -39.21
CA ILE A 118 -2.32 9.70 -40.05
C ILE A 118 -0.91 10.09 -40.54
N PRO A 119 -0.68 10.25 -41.85
CA PRO A 119 0.61 10.71 -42.35
C PRO A 119 0.97 12.07 -41.76
N LEU A 120 2.22 12.25 -41.32
CA LEU A 120 2.68 13.51 -40.74
C LEU A 120 2.51 14.73 -41.69
N VAL A 121 2.58 14.52 -43.01
CA VAL A 121 2.35 15.55 -44.02
C VAL A 121 0.92 16.08 -44.03
N ALA A 122 -0.06 15.29 -43.57
CA ALA A 122 -1.48 15.72 -43.48
C ALA A 122 -1.83 16.31 -42.10
N LEU A 123 -0.86 16.34 -41.15
CA LEU A 123 -1.10 16.83 -39.81
C LEU A 123 -1.17 18.35 -39.78
N VAL A 124 -2.33 18.89 -39.36
CA VAL A 124 -2.57 20.35 -39.25
C VAL A 124 -2.34 20.83 -37.81
N GLY A 125 -2.67 19.99 -36.82
CA GLY A 125 -2.52 20.36 -35.44
C GLY A 125 -2.97 19.27 -34.45
N SER A 126 -2.62 19.45 -33.17
CA SER A 126 -3.07 18.61 -32.08
C SER A 126 -3.55 19.44 -30.90
N GLU A 127 -4.57 18.97 -30.23
CA GLU A 127 -5.15 19.58 -29.02
C GLU A 127 -5.07 18.57 -27.86
N ARG A 128 -4.55 19.00 -26.70
CA ARG A 128 -4.40 18.17 -25.51
C ARG A 128 -5.56 18.37 -24.55
N HIS A 129 -6.15 17.30 -24.09
CA HIS A 129 -7.18 17.29 -23.06
C HIS A 129 -6.63 16.70 -21.77
N TYR A 130 -6.50 17.52 -20.73
CA TYR A 130 -5.82 17.13 -19.49
C TYR A 130 -6.70 16.40 -18.49
N LEU A 131 -8.03 16.38 -18.65
CA LEU A 131 -8.95 15.76 -17.68
C LEU A 131 -8.65 14.28 -17.43
N GLY A 132 -8.38 13.53 -18.50
CA GLY A 132 -8.01 12.12 -18.36
C GLY A 132 -6.67 11.92 -17.66
N ALA A 133 -5.68 12.75 -17.99
CA ALA A 133 -4.37 12.72 -17.36
C ALA A 133 -4.43 13.10 -15.87
N VAL A 134 -5.21 14.11 -15.50
CA VAL A 134 -5.47 14.50 -14.10
C VAL A 134 -6.14 13.35 -13.34
N ALA A 135 -7.15 12.70 -13.92
CA ALA A 135 -7.79 11.54 -13.30
C ALA A 135 -6.81 10.37 -13.07
N ALA A 136 -5.88 10.14 -14.01
CA ALA A 136 -4.81 9.14 -13.84
C ALA A 136 -3.86 9.51 -12.70
N VAL A 137 -3.45 10.77 -12.58
CA VAL A 137 -2.59 11.24 -11.46
C VAL A 137 -3.30 11.12 -10.12
N ILE A 138 -4.58 11.47 -10.04
CA ILE A 138 -5.40 11.29 -8.83
C ILE A 138 -5.47 9.79 -8.46
N SER A 139 -5.73 8.93 -9.45
CA SER A 139 -5.72 7.48 -9.24
C SER A 139 -4.37 7.00 -8.69
N ALA A 140 -3.25 7.49 -9.24
CA ALA A 140 -1.92 7.17 -8.75
C ALA A 140 -1.74 7.59 -7.29
N ALA A 141 -2.12 8.81 -6.92
CA ALA A 141 -2.03 9.29 -5.54
C ALA A 141 -2.87 8.42 -4.57
N CYS A 142 -4.12 8.11 -4.92
CA CYS A 142 -4.98 7.23 -4.13
C CYS A 142 -4.39 5.83 -3.97
N THR A 143 -3.81 5.27 -5.05
CA THR A 143 -3.15 3.96 -5.03
C THR A 143 -1.92 3.97 -4.13
N LEU A 144 -1.11 5.02 -4.17
CA LEU A 144 0.08 5.15 -3.32
C LEU A 144 -0.31 5.24 -1.84
N ILE A 145 -1.31 6.06 -1.51
CA ILE A 145 -1.83 6.16 -0.15
C ILE A 145 -2.34 4.79 0.33
N ALA A 146 -3.11 4.08 -0.51
CA ALA A 146 -3.59 2.75 -0.18
C ALA A 146 -2.44 1.75 0.04
N ALA A 147 -1.40 1.78 -0.79
CA ALA A 147 -0.20 0.95 -0.64
C ALA A 147 0.51 1.22 0.70
N VAL A 148 0.68 2.48 1.09
CA VAL A 148 1.25 2.87 2.39
C VAL A 148 0.39 2.37 3.56
N LEU A 149 -0.93 2.51 3.49
CA LEU A 149 -1.85 2.02 4.52
C LEU A 149 -1.79 0.50 4.67
N LEU A 150 -1.74 -0.25 3.55
CA LEU A 150 -1.59 -1.69 3.57
C LEU A 150 -0.23 -2.12 4.14
N MET A 151 0.85 -1.44 3.78
CA MET A 151 2.19 -1.68 4.32
C MET A 151 2.22 -1.48 5.84
N ARG A 152 1.64 -0.40 6.34
CA ARG A 152 1.54 -0.12 7.78
C ARG A 152 0.67 -1.14 8.51
N SER A 153 -0.45 -1.56 7.93
CA SER A 153 -1.30 -2.58 8.53
C SER A 153 -0.60 -3.94 8.63
N ALA A 154 0.22 -4.29 7.64
CA ALA A 154 0.99 -5.53 7.63
C ALA A 154 2.13 -5.54 8.68
N SER A 155 2.69 -4.39 9.05
CA SER A 155 3.71 -4.31 10.10
C SER A 155 3.11 -4.48 11.50
N VAL A 156 1.94 -3.89 11.76
CA VAL A 156 1.24 -4.03 13.04
C VAL A 156 0.80 -5.48 13.30
N VAL A 157 0.30 -6.18 12.29
CA VAL A 157 -0.08 -7.60 12.40
C VAL A 157 1.15 -8.49 12.59
N GLY A 158 2.28 -8.16 11.94
CA GLY A 158 3.54 -8.88 12.10
C GLY A 158 4.11 -8.77 13.53
N SER A 159 3.98 -7.62 14.16
CA SER A 159 4.41 -7.40 15.55
C SER A 159 3.49 -8.10 16.55
N ALA A 160 2.18 -8.15 16.29
CA ALA A 160 1.22 -8.86 17.14
C ALA A 160 1.31 -10.40 16.99
N ALA A 161 1.77 -10.91 15.84
CA ALA A 161 2.03 -12.34 15.64
C ALA A 161 3.35 -12.80 16.28
N ALA A 162 4.23 -11.87 16.67
CA ALA A 162 5.43 -12.14 17.48
C ALA A 162 5.13 -12.25 18.98
N GLY A 163 3.88 -12.05 19.41
CA GLY A 163 3.41 -12.41 20.75
C GLY A 163 3.50 -13.94 20.98
N PRO A 164 3.47 -14.41 22.24
CA PRO A 164 3.74 -15.81 22.58
C PRO A 164 2.74 -16.71 21.85
N THR A 165 3.17 -17.29 20.75
CA THR A 165 2.39 -18.32 20.07
C THR A 165 2.35 -19.55 20.97
N LYS A 166 1.17 -20.16 21.14
CA LYS A 166 0.95 -21.40 21.91
C LYS A 166 1.94 -22.53 21.53
N TYR A 167 2.67 -22.38 20.42
CA TYR A 167 3.63 -23.32 19.86
C TYR A 167 5.05 -22.75 19.73
N ALA A 168 5.36 -21.62 20.40
CA ALA A 168 6.73 -21.11 20.41
C ALA A 168 7.65 -22.12 21.09
N SER A 169 8.82 -22.36 20.51
CA SER A 169 9.82 -23.27 21.14
C SER A 169 10.21 -22.74 22.53
N PRO A 170 10.59 -23.60 23.45
CA PRO A 170 11.01 -23.21 24.82
C PRO A 170 12.11 -22.12 24.81
N ALA A 171 13.03 -22.19 23.85
CA ALA A 171 14.08 -21.20 23.67
C ALA A 171 13.54 -19.81 23.26
N ALA A 172 12.55 -19.77 22.37
CA ALA A 172 11.91 -18.52 21.94
C ALA A 172 11.07 -17.88 23.07
N ARG A 173 10.42 -18.71 23.92
CA ARG A 173 9.71 -18.21 25.11
C ARG A 173 10.67 -17.57 26.13
N ARG A 174 11.83 -18.17 26.34
CA ARG A 174 12.86 -17.61 27.24
C ARG A 174 13.44 -16.28 26.75
N SER A 175 13.62 -16.12 25.45
CA SER A 175 14.12 -14.86 24.90
C SER A 175 13.09 -13.73 24.97
N ILE A 176 11.80 -14.04 24.83
CA ILE A 176 10.71 -13.07 24.99
C ILE A 176 10.56 -12.69 26.47
N ALA A 177 10.53 -13.67 27.39
CA ALA A 177 10.44 -13.41 28.83
C ALA A 177 11.63 -12.57 29.35
N ARG A 178 12.83 -12.75 28.77
CA ARG A 178 14.00 -11.90 29.11
C ARG A 178 13.87 -10.48 28.61
N ARG A 179 13.26 -10.24 27.45
CA ARG A 179 12.99 -8.90 26.94
C ARG A 179 11.91 -8.20 27.75
N ASP A 180 10.80 -8.88 28.03
CA ASP A 180 9.73 -8.31 28.84
C ASP A 180 10.18 -7.98 30.27
N ASN A 181 11.08 -8.80 30.87
CA ASN A 181 11.70 -8.48 32.14
C ASN A 181 12.68 -7.30 32.07
N ALA A 182 13.42 -7.13 30.97
CA ALA A 182 14.33 -5.98 30.80
C ALA A 182 13.56 -4.66 30.64
N ASP A 183 12.42 -4.70 29.98
CA ASP A 183 11.55 -3.51 29.80
C ASP A 183 10.72 -3.20 31.05
N ASN A 184 10.35 -4.21 31.87
CA ASN A 184 9.60 -4.05 33.12
C ASN A 184 10.45 -3.70 34.34
N VAL A 185 11.75 -3.94 34.32
CA VAL A 185 12.67 -3.48 35.39
C VAL A 185 12.79 -1.94 35.44
N SER A 186 12.34 -1.25 34.36
CA SER A 186 12.29 0.22 34.30
C SER A 186 10.96 0.82 34.77
N GLN A 187 9.93 0.01 35.00
CA GLN A 187 8.61 0.48 35.45
C GLN A 187 8.04 -0.51 36.48
N ASP A 188 8.07 -0.11 37.71
CA ASP A 188 7.21 -0.53 38.82
C ASP A 188 7.66 -1.71 39.70
N ALA A 189 8.19 -1.34 40.83
CA ALA A 189 8.19 -2.15 42.04
C ALA A 189 6.75 -2.20 42.60
N GLY A 190 5.92 -3.17 42.17
CA GLY A 190 4.63 -3.33 42.84
C GLY A 190 3.51 -4.07 42.11
N GLN A 191 3.76 -4.89 41.11
CA GLN A 191 2.67 -5.70 40.52
C GLN A 191 2.86 -7.18 40.77
N ASP A 192 1.77 -7.80 41.26
CA ASP A 192 1.66 -9.25 41.56
C ASP A 192 2.16 -10.09 40.37
N MET A 193 3.16 -10.93 40.62
CA MET A 193 3.62 -11.92 39.65
C MET A 193 2.45 -12.80 39.21
N SER A 194 2.24 -12.93 37.89
CA SER A 194 1.17 -13.79 37.39
C SER A 194 1.42 -15.24 37.84
N GLU A 195 0.32 -15.92 38.21
CA GLU A 195 0.34 -17.32 38.71
C GLU A 195 1.20 -18.23 37.83
N ARG A 196 1.23 -18.00 36.52
CA ARG A 196 2.02 -18.77 35.56
C ARG A 196 3.54 -18.53 35.67
N MET A 197 3.95 -17.33 36.04
CA MET A 197 5.35 -16.97 36.27
C MET A 197 5.88 -17.62 37.55
N ILE A 198 5.03 -17.81 38.54
CA ILE A 198 5.33 -18.52 39.79
C ILE A 198 5.59 -20.00 39.49
N TRP A 199 4.76 -20.63 38.68
CA TRP A 199 4.92 -22.02 38.29
C TRP A 199 6.17 -22.27 37.44
N ASP A 200 6.47 -21.39 36.47
CA ASP A 200 7.69 -21.48 35.65
C ASP A 200 8.96 -21.30 36.49
N ALA A 201 8.93 -20.45 37.54
CA ALA A 201 10.05 -20.25 38.46
C ALA A 201 10.26 -21.50 39.35
N LEU A 202 9.19 -22.16 39.81
CA LEU A 202 9.25 -23.40 40.58
C LEU A 202 9.79 -24.59 39.75
N ASP A 203 9.43 -24.69 38.48
CA ASP A 203 9.96 -25.70 37.56
C ASP A 203 11.46 -25.47 37.26
N GLU A 204 11.95 -24.24 37.33
CA GLU A 204 13.37 -23.91 37.25
C GLU A 204 14.13 -24.10 38.60
N GLY A 205 13.43 -24.54 39.64
CA GLY A 205 14.01 -24.78 41.00
C GLY A 205 14.34 -23.47 41.73
N ARG A 206 13.72 -22.35 41.36
CA ARG A 206 13.84 -21.08 42.07
C ARG A 206 12.60 -20.85 42.90
N ASP A 207 12.77 -20.70 44.21
CA ASP A 207 11.69 -20.34 45.11
C ASP A 207 11.41 -18.84 45.02
N PRO A 208 10.27 -18.40 44.45
CA PRO A 208 9.94 -16.98 44.32
C PRO A 208 9.65 -16.32 45.68
N THR A 209 9.56 -17.11 46.75
CA THR A 209 9.33 -16.60 48.11
C THR A 209 10.64 -16.35 48.86
N ASP A 210 11.78 -16.85 48.36
CA ASP A 210 13.09 -16.66 48.96
C ASP A 210 13.62 -15.25 48.70
N ARG A 211 13.11 -14.29 49.47
CA ARG A 211 13.69 -12.95 49.50
C ARG A 211 15.07 -13.02 50.13
N PRO A 212 16.14 -12.53 49.50
CA PRO A 212 17.43 -12.44 50.16
C PRO A 212 17.26 -11.55 51.38
N ARG A 213 17.35 -12.17 52.56
CA ARG A 213 17.37 -11.51 53.85
C ARG A 213 18.53 -10.53 53.80
N GLY A 214 18.21 -9.23 53.86
CA GLY A 214 19.22 -8.20 53.92
C GLY A 214 20.28 -8.60 54.93
N SER A 215 21.55 -8.58 54.53
CA SER A 215 22.67 -8.76 55.38
C SER A 215 22.65 -7.64 56.42
N ASP A 216 22.19 -7.91 57.62
CA ASP A 216 22.45 -7.08 58.80
C ASP A 216 23.96 -6.99 58.99
N THR A 217 24.54 -5.92 58.51
CA THR A 217 25.89 -5.52 58.90
C THR A 217 25.75 -4.71 60.17
N GLU A 218 25.59 -5.44 61.28
CA GLU A 218 25.73 -4.85 62.59
C GLU A 218 27.19 -4.98 63.04
N GLY A 219 27.81 -3.85 63.30
CA GLY A 219 28.73 -3.66 64.37
C GLY A 219 30.23 -3.96 64.16
N ARG A 220 31.02 -2.96 63.94
CA ARG A 220 32.01 -2.54 64.95
C ARG A 220 32.89 -1.43 64.44
#